data_d927b3bf6d3ab0b5db16f6d6d4cfbe58
#
_entry.id   d927b3bf6d3ab0b5db16f6d6d4cfbe58
#
_cell.length_a   1.000
_cell.length_b   1.000
_cell.length_c   1.000
_cell.angle_alpha   90.00
_cell.angle_beta   90.00
_cell.angle_gamma   90.00
#
_symmetry.space_group_name_H-M   'P 1'
#
loop_
_entity.id
_entity.type
_entity.pdbx_description
1 polymer ?
#
loop_
_entity_poly.entity_id
_entity_poly.type
_entity_poly.pdbx_seq_one_letter_code
_entity_poly.pdbx_strand_id
1 'polypeptide(L)' 'MASFNYSRFLTDKWGDPDGLTRFLHSYGEKEIPRATVNQWFRRHSIPSSVFAVLLALLEIENGSVNIEEYLE' A
#
# COMPACT_ATOMS: atom_id res chain seq x y z
N MET A 1 0.71 -20.23 -10.80
CA MET A 1 1.62 -19.22 -10.23
C MET A 1 0.84 -18.29 -9.31
N ALA A 2 1.34 -18.10 -8.10
CA ALA A 2 0.67 -17.21 -7.14
C ALA A 2 0.82 -15.76 -7.57
N SER A 3 -0.23 -14.98 -7.37
CA SER A 3 -0.21 -13.54 -7.60
C SER A 3 -0.59 -12.82 -6.31
N PHE A 4 -0.11 -11.59 -6.17
CA PHE A 4 -0.37 -10.80 -4.99
C PHE A 4 -1.71 -10.07 -5.10
N ASN A 5 -2.55 -10.18 -4.08
CA ASN A 5 -3.84 -9.50 -4.07
C ASN A 5 -3.68 -8.08 -3.51
N TYR A 6 -3.39 -7.14 -4.39
CA TYR A 6 -3.16 -5.74 -4.00
C TYR A 6 -4.41 -5.09 -3.41
N SER A 7 -5.58 -5.42 -3.94
CA SER A 7 -6.84 -4.85 -3.45
C SER A 7 -7.06 -5.20 -1.98
N ARG A 8 -6.90 -6.47 -1.64
CA ARG A 8 -7.08 -6.93 -0.27
C ARG A 8 -6.01 -6.34 0.65
N PHE A 9 -4.76 -6.30 0.18
CA PHE A 9 -3.65 -5.72 0.94
C PHE A 9 -3.93 -4.26 1.28
N LEU A 10 -4.31 -3.45 0.29
CA LEU A 10 -4.59 -2.05 0.49
C LEU A 10 -5.75 -1.83 1.44
N THR A 11 -6.81 -2.60 1.28
CA THR A 11 -8.01 -2.47 2.11
C THR A 11 -7.73 -2.89 3.56
N ASP A 12 -7.00 -3.98 3.76
CA ASP A 12 -6.68 -4.46 5.10
C ASP A 12 -5.78 -3.50 5.87
N LYS A 13 -4.81 -2.89 5.18
CA LYS A 13 -3.81 -2.05 5.85
C LYS A 13 -4.28 -0.61 6.04
N TRP A 14 -5.01 -0.05 5.09
CA TRP A 14 -5.38 1.37 5.13
C TRP A 14 -6.87 1.65 5.00
N GLY A 15 -7.64 0.71 4.51
CA GLY A 15 -9.08 0.83 4.37
C GLY A 15 -9.51 1.56 3.11
N ASP A 16 -9.05 2.78 2.89
CA ASP A 16 -9.44 3.61 1.76
C ASP A 16 -8.27 4.48 1.28
N PRO A 17 -8.42 5.16 0.11
CA PRO A 17 -7.34 6.00 -0.41
C PRO A 17 -6.92 7.12 0.53
N ASP A 18 -7.84 7.69 1.30
CA ASP A 18 -7.49 8.76 2.25
C ASP A 18 -6.55 8.25 3.34
N GLY A 19 -6.81 7.05 3.85
CA GLY A 19 -5.97 6.44 4.87
C GLY A 19 -4.55 6.23 4.38
N LEU A 20 -4.39 5.68 3.16
CA LEU A 20 -3.07 5.46 2.59
C LEU A 20 -2.38 6.78 2.27
N THR A 21 -3.10 7.76 1.75
CA THR A 21 -2.53 9.07 1.45
C THR A 21 -1.96 9.72 2.71
N ARG A 22 -2.71 9.71 3.81
CA ARG A 22 -2.24 10.27 5.08
C ARG A 22 -1.01 9.52 5.59
N PHE A 23 -1.01 8.20 5.46
CA PHE A 23 0.13 7.38 5.85
C PHE A 23 1.40 7.78 5.09
N LEU A 24 1.30 7.87 3.77
CA LEU A 24 2.44 8.24 2.93
C LEU A 24 2.94 9.65 3.27
N HIS A 25 2.02 10.60 3.39
CA HIS A 25 2.39 11.99 3.69
C HIS A 25 3.04 12.12 5.05
N SER A 26 2.63 11.32 6.02
CA SER A 26 3.21 11.34 7.36
C SER A 26 4.68 10.88 7.37
N TYR A 27 5.08 10.09 6.38
CA TYR A 27 6.46 9.63 6.22
C TYR A 27 7.24 10.45 5.19
N GLY A 28 6.69 11.59 4.75
CA GLY A 28 7.41 12.49 3.87
C GLY A 28 7.15 12.32 2.38
N GLU A 29 6.32 11.36 1.99
CA GLU A 29 5.98 11.13 0.57
C GLU A 29 4.86 12.06 0.12
N LYS A 30 5.06 13.37 0.32
CA LYS A 30 4.02 14.38 0.09
C LYS A 30 3.77 14.68 -1.38
N GLU A 31 4.68 14.27 -2.25
CA GLU A 31 4.52 14.45 -3.70
C GLU A 31 3.51 13.47 -4.31
N ILE A 32 3.09 12.45 -3.56
CA ILE A 32 2.11 11.49 -4.05
C ILE A 32 0.71 12.01 -3.72
N PRO A 33 -0.07 12.47 -4.73
CA PRO A 33 -1.40 13.03 -4.47
C PRO A 33 -2.44 11.92 -4.24
N ARG A 34 -3.53 12.28 -3.57
CA ARG A 34 -4.64 11.37 -3.31
C ARG A 34 -5.19 10.75 -4.61
N ALA A 35 -5.23 11.53 -5.69
CA ALA A 35 -5.73 11.03 -6.97
C ALA A 35 -4.93 9.83 -7.47
N THR A 36 -3.61 9.86 -7.29
CA THR A 36 -2.75 8.75 -7.68
C THR A 36 -3.03 7.53 -6.79
N VAL A 37 -3.15 7.74 -5.48
CA VAL A 37 -3.45 6.66 -4.54
C VAL A 37 -4.81 6.04 -4.87
N ASN A 38 -5.80 6.87 -5.19
CA ASN A 38 -7.12 6.38 -5.57
C ASN A 38 -7.06 5.47 -6.80
N GLN A 39 -6.19 5.75 -7.76
CA GLN A 39 -6.00 4.89 -8.93
C GLN A 39 -5.49 3.51 -8.53
N TRP A 40 -4.61 3.42 -7.55
CA TRP A 40 -4.10 2.13 -7.08
C TRP A 40 -5.22 1.27 -6.51
N PHE A 41 -6.12 1.86 -5.74
CA PHE A 41 -7.27 1.15 -5.20
C PHE A 41 -8.21 0.70 -6.32
N ARG A 42 -8.46 1.57 -7.29
CA ARG A 42 -9.37 1.27 -8.40
C ARG A 42 -8.81 0.19 -9.33
N ARG A 43 -7.51 0.21 -9.59
CA ARG A 43 -6.86 -0.72 -10.53
C ARG A 43 -6.39 -1.99 -9.85
N HIS A 44 -6.47 -2.07 -8.54
CA HIS A 44 -5.99 -3.21 -7.75
C HIS A 44 -4.52 -3.49 -8.04
N SER A 45 -3.72 -2.43 -8.12
CA SER A 45 -2.32 -2.52 -8.53
C SER A 45 -1.52 -1.36 -7.94
N ILE A 46 -0.27 -1.62 -7.60
CA ILE A 46 0.65 -0.63 -7.05
C ILE A 46 1.96 -0.72 -7.84
N PRO A 47 2.56 0.43 -8.22
CA PRO A 47 3.89 0.38 -8.85
C PRO A 47 4.88 -0.32 -7.93
N SER A 48 5.78 -1.13 -8.49
CA SER A 48 6.71 -1.93 -7.69
C SER A 48 7.59 -1.09 -6.78
N SER A 49 8.02 0.08 -7.24
CA SER A 49 8.83 0.99 -6.41
C SER A 49 8.06 1.50 -5.19
N VAL A 50 6.78 1.80 -5.37
CA VAL A 50 5.93 2.23 -4.26
C VAL A 50 5.65 1.07 -3.32
N PHE A 51 5.41 -0.12 -3.86
CA PHE A 51 5.15 -1.30 -3.05
C PHE A 51 6.32 -1.59 -2.11
N ALA A 52 7.55 -1.48 -2.60
CA ALA A 52 8.74 -1.66 -1.78
C ALA A 52 8.79 -0.65 -0.63
N VAL A 53 8.46 0.62 -0.92
CA VAL A 53 8.42 1.66 0.10
C VAL A 53 7.34 1.36 1.13
N LEU A 54 6.16 0.95 0.70
CA LEU A 54 5.06 0.63 1.61
C LEU A 54 5.42 -0.52 2.55
N LEU A 55 6.08 -1.55 2.03
CA LEU A 55 6.51 -2.66 2.88
C LEU A 55 7.52 -2.20 3.93
N ALA A 56 8.48 -1.37 3.53
CA ALA A 56 9.47 -0.84 4.45
C ALA A 56 8.83 0.01 5.55
N LEU A 57 7.89 0.88 5.17
CA LEU A 57 7.20 1.73 6.13
C LEU A 57 6.32 0.92 7.10
N LEU A 58 5.66 -0.11 6.60
CA LEU A 58 4.86 -0.98 7.46
C LEU A 58 5.73 -1.74 8.45
N GLU A 59 6.92 -2.15 8.06
CA GLU A 59 7.85 -2.80 8.98
C GLU A 59 8.29 -1.87 10.10
N ILE A 60 8.51 -0.60 9.79
CA ILE A 60 8.85 0.42 10.78
C ILE A 60 7.69 0.59 11.77
N GLU A 61 6.48 0.63 11.25
CA GLU A 61 5.26 0.88 12.04
C GLU A 61 4.87 -0.31 12.91
N ASN A 62 4.85 -1.51 12.32
CA ASN A 62 4.23 -2.70 12.92
C ASN A 62 5.18 -3.87 13.12
N GLY A 63 6.44 -3.74 12.75
CA GLY A 63 7.40 -4.84 12.81
C GLY A 63 7.47 -5.58 11.50
N SER A 64 6.94 -6.80 11.42
CA SER A 64 7.00 -7.58 10.19
C SER A 64 5.67 -7.56 9.44
N VAL A 65 5.74 -7.70 8.12
CA VAL A 65 4.57 -7.82 7.26
C VAL A 65 4.57 -9.21 6.64
N ASN A 66 3.46 -9.94 6.81
CA ASN A 66 3.31 -11.26 6.22
C ASN A 66 2.64 -11.16 4.86
N ILE A 67 3.44 -11.06 3.81
CA ILE A 67 2.91 -10.92 2.45
C ILE A 67 2.26 -12.20 1.94
N GLU A 68 2.56 -13.35 2.55
CA GLU A 68 1.96 -14.62 2.13
C GLU A 68 0.44 -14.62 2.29
N GLU A 69 -0.08 -13.84 3.22
CA GLU A 69 -1.53 -13.74 3.44
C GLU A 69 -2.28 -13.21 2.21
N TYR A 70 -1.57 -12.51 1.32
CA TYR A 70 -2.17 -11.88 0.15
C TYR A 70 -1.80 -12.56 -1.16
N LEU A 71 -1.12 -13.69 -1.10
CA LEU A 71 -0.80 -14.49 -2.28
C LEU A 71 -1.98 -15.40 -2.60
N GLU A 72 -2.34 -15.46 -3.88
CA GLU A 72 -3.44 -16.28 -4.35
C GLU A 72 -3.03 -17.21 -5.49
#